data_c41a11a8eeaf6f047f3a31eb8213958c
#
_entry.id   c41a11a8eeaf6f047f3a31eb8213958c
#
_cell.length_a   1.000
_cell.length_b   1.000
_cell.length_c   1.000
_cell.angle_alpha   90.00
_cell.angle_beta   90.00
_cell.angle_gamma   90.00
#
_symmetry.space_group_name_H-M   'P 1'
#
loop_
_entity.id
_entity.type
_entity.pdbx_description
1 polymer ?
#
loop_
_entity_poly.entity_id
_entity_poly.type
_entity_poly.pdbx_seq_one_letter_code
_entity_poly.pdbx_strand_id
1 'polypeptide(L)'
;MKRFLLLLVYIIILNSDLFASRPTFINIITNSDTIHYPTLTGVSETGITLDTGIVILIDDVNAVMAYGPTKGLPILAGAACGYLGFFPGLCVTILIAPGFMEGGTAEIVGTITFLGTAVLSAIYAYKTTHRIVREKNKKMVYMDGWSIEEKRDFFINAIP
;
A
#
# COMPACT_ATOMS: atom_id res chain seq x y z
N MET A 1 -16.35 24.94 5.64
CA MET A 1 -15.33 24.48 4.68
C MET A 1 -13.95 24.23 5.28
N LYS A 2 -13.28 25.21 5.95
CA LYS A 2 -11.93 25.03 6.53
C LYS A 2 -11.81 23.84 7.49
N ARG A 3 -12.79 23.64 8.38
CA ARG A 3 -12.78 22.52 9.36
C ARG A 3 -12.94 21.16 8.70
N PHE A 4 -13.66 21.06 7.59
CA PHE A 4 -13.85 19.82 6.84
C PHE A 4 -12.57 19.44 6.07
N LEU A 5 -11.89 20.43 5.49
CA LEU A 5 -10.60 20.22 4.82
C LEU A 5 -9.53 19.73 5.80
N LEU A 6 -9.50 20.31 7.01
CA LEU A 6 -8.60 19.86 8.07
C LEU A 6 -8.90 18.44 8.53
N LEU A 7 -10.17 18.05 8.61
CA LEU A 7 -10.58 16.70 8.98
C LEU A 7 -10.19 15.68 7.90
N LEU A 8 -10.33 16.05 6.64
CA LEU A 8 -9.91 15.21 5.50
C LEU A 8 -8.40 15.02 5.45
N VAL A 9 -7.64 16.09 5.65
CA VAL A 9 -6.17 16.04 5.77
C VAL A 9 -5.75 15.20 6.96
N TYR A 10 -6.43 15.34 8.12
CA TYR A 10 -6.17 14.56 9.31
C TYR A 10 -6.46 13.07 9.11
N ILE A 11 -7.55 12.70 8.41
CA ILE A 11 -7.87 11.33 8.04
C ILE A 11 -6.79 10.76 7.09
N ILE A 12 -6.31 11.55 6.14
CA ILE A 12 -5.22 11.13 5.23
C ILE A 12 -3.92 10.90 6.01
N ILE A 13 -3.60 11.79 6.95
CA ILE A 13 -2.39 11.67 7.78
C ILE A 13 -2.49 10.48 8.73
N LEU A 14 -3.64 10.27 9.39
CA LEU A 14 -3.86 9.11 10.28
C LEU A 14 -3.79 7.77 9.54
N ASN A 15 -4.10 7.75 8.25
CA ASN A 15 -3.97 6.56 7.42
C ASN A 15 -2.61 6.47 6.73
N SER A 16 -1.67 7.37 6.98
CA SER A 16 -0.34 7.33 6.37
C SER A 16 0.46 6.08 6.75
N ASP A 17 0.23 5.52 7.95
CA ASP A 17 0.82 4.24 8.37
C ASP A 17 0.30 3.03 7.57
N LEU A 18 -0.92 3.13 7.00
CA LEU A 18 -1.43 2.16 6.04
C LEU A 18 -0.66 2.18 4.69
N PHE A 19 0.15 3.21 4.48
CA PHE A 19 0.92 3.42 3.25
C PHE A 19 2.42 3.13 3.39
N ALA A 20 2.90 2.90 4.60
CA ALA A 20 4.24 2.36 4.80
C ALA A 20 4.24 0.94 4.23
N SER A 21 4.73 0.81 3.00
CA SER A 21 4.88 -0.49 2.36
C SER A 21 5.98 -1.26 3.10
N ARG A 22 5.57 -2.05 4.06
CA ARG A 22 6.44 -3.01 4.73
C ARG A 22 7.00 -3.96 3.67
N PRO A 23 8.27 -4.33 3.72
CA PRO A 23 8.78 -5.34 2.82
C PRO A 23 7.95 -6.60 3.00
N THR A 24 7.20 -6.96 1.97
CA THR A 24 6.44 -8.20 1.96
C THR A 24 7.23 -9.19 1.15
N PHE A 25 7.59 -10.28 1.77
CA PHE A 25 8.26 -11.36 1.07
C PHE A 25 7.27 -12.03 0.11
N ILE A 26 7.75 -12.32 -1.10
CA ILE A 26 6.99 -13.07 -2.10
C ILE A 26 7.33 -14.54 -1.96
N ASN A 27 8.62 -14.85 -1.87
CA ASN A 27 9.12 -16.20 -1.73
C ASN A 27 10.32 -16.21 -0.80
N ILE A 28 10.44 -17.25 0.00
CA ILE A 28 11.67 -17.65 0.68
C ILE A 28 12.08 -18.98 0.05
N ILE A 29 13.27 -19.01 -0.54
CA ILE A 29 13.84 -20.20 -1.19
C ILE A 29 14.83 -20.80 -0.22
N THR A 30 14.54 -22.02 0.21
CA THR A 30 15.42 -22.81 1.08
C THR A 30 16.11 -23.92 0.27
N ASN A 31 17.00 -24.65 0.91
CA ASN A 31 17.66 -25.80 0.30
C ASN A 31 16.67 -26.91 -0.14
N SER A 32 15.52 -27.00 0.52
CA SER A 32 14.57 -28.10 0.32
C SER A 32 13.28 -27.67 -0.37
N ASP A 33 12.86 -26.40 -0.24
CA ASP A 33 11.53 -25.96 -0.71
C ASP A 33 11.50 -24.45 -0.98
N THR A 34 10.42 -24.02 -1.64
CA THR A 34 10.11 -22.61 -1.86
C THR A 34 8.81 -22.27 -1.16
N ILE A 35 8.89 -21.39 -0.18
CA ILE A 35 7.72 -20.95 0.59
C ILE A 35 7.16 -19.69 -0.03
N HIS A 36 5.91 -19.76 -0.48
CA HIS A 36 5.22 -18.67 -1.15
C HIS A 36 4.48 -17.77 -0.17
N TYR A 37 4.64 -16.46 -0.35
CA TYR A 37 3.95 -15.41 0.42
C TYR A 37 4.06 -15.56 1.94
N PRO A 38 5.27 -15.81 2.47
CA PRO A 38 5.44 -15.98 3.90
C PRO A 38 5.20 -14.66 4.65
N THR A 39 4.47 -14.73 5.75
CA THR A 39 4.37 -13.64 6.72
C THR A 39 5.26 -13.97 7.90
N LEU A 40 6.23 -13.11 8.17
CA LEU A 40 7.16 -13.27 9.30
C LEU A 40 6.49 -12.82 10.59
N THR A 41 6.54 -13.65 11.60
CA THR A 41 6.04 -13.36 12.96
C THR A 41 7.15 -13.23 13.98
N GLY A 42 8.33 -13.80 13.70
CA GLY A 42 9.48 -13.72 14.58
C GLY A 42 10.77 -14.18 13.93
N VAL A 43 11.89 -13.71 14.46
CA VAL A 43 13.23 -14.17 14.12
C VAL A 43 13.94 -14.55 15.42
N SER A 44 14.45 -15.76 15.49
CA SER A 44 15.30 -16.25 16.56
C SER A 44 16.78 -16.26 16.13
N GLU A 45 17.67 -16.71 16.99
CA GLU A 45 19.09 -16.84 16.66
C GLU A 45 19.35 -17.79 15.48
N THR A 46 18.54 -18.82 15.33
CA THR A 46 18.75 -19.89 14.34
C THR A 46 17.61 -20.06 13.35
N GLY A 47 16.46 -19.40 13.58
CA GLY A 47 15.27 -19.65 12.78
C GLY A 47 14.35 -18.45 12.59
N ILE A 48 13.54 -18.54 11.56
CA ILE A 48 12.52 -17.58 11.20
C ILE A 48 11.16 -18.25 11.44
N THR A 49 10.29 -17.61 12.21
CA THR A 49 8.93 -18.12 12.48
C THR A 49 7.95 -17.44 11.52
N LEU A 50 7.12 -18.24 10.86
CA LEU A 50 6.04 -17.79 10.01
C LEU A 50 4.71 -17.75 10.76
N ASP A 51 3.73 -17.03 10.20
CA ASP A 51 2.35 -16.97 10.71
C ASP A 51 1.66 -18.35 10.76
N THR A 52 2.08 -19.26 9.89
CA THR A 52 1.65 -20.67 9.91
C THR A 52 2.22 -21.50 11.07
N GLY A 53 3.08 -20.93 11.90
CA GLY A 53 3.81 -21.63 12.96
C GLY A 53 5.02 -22.43 12.47
N ILE A 54 5.29 -22.42 11.18
CA ILE A 54 6.46 -23.09 10.59
C ILE A 54 7.73 -22.30 10.98
N VAL A 55 8.75 -23.02 11.44
CA VAL A 55 10.07 -22.44 11.70
C VAL A 55 11.01 -22.90 10.60
N ILE A 56 11.67 -21.95 9.95
CA ILE A 56 12.67 -22.17 8.90
C ILE A 56 14.03 -21.86 9.51
N LEU A 57 15.01 -22.74 9.32
CA LEU A 57 16.38 -22.44 9.73
C LEU A 57 16.96 -21.34 8.85
N ILE A 58 17.57 -20.33 9.45
CA ILE A 58 18.19 -19.19 8.73
C ILE A 58 19.29 -19.69 7.79
N ASP A 59 20.02 -20.73 8.20
CA ASP A 59 21.10 -21.31 7.42
C ASP A 59 20.61 -21.94 6.11
N ASP A 60 19.42 -22.51 6.13
CA ASP A 60 18.80 -23.15 4.95
C ASP A 60 18.28 -22.14 3.91
N VAL A 61 18.23 -20.84 4.22
CA VAL A 61 17.74 -19.84 3.29
C VAL A 61 18.84 -19.48 2.27
N ASN A 62 18.55 -19.73 1.01
CA ASN A 62 19.43 -19.42 -0.12
C ASN A 62 19.11 -18.10 -0.81
N ALA A 63 17.83 -17.80 -0.95
CA ALA A 63 17.40 -16.56 -1.59
C ALA A 63 16.04 -16.12 -1.06
N VAL A 64 15.80 -14.82 -1.14
CA VAL A 64 14.53 -14.21 -0.78
C VAL A 64 14.08 -13.29 -1.90
N MET A 65 12.85 -13.46 -2.35
CA MET A 65 12.20 -12.52 -3.25
C MET A 65 11.29 -11.60 -2.45
N ALA A 66 11.56 -10.32 -2.48
CA ALA A 66 10.78 -9.32 -1.77
C ALA A 66 10.30 -8.22 -2.71
N TYR A 67 9.18 -7.59 -2.34
CA TYR A 67 8.76 -6.36 -2.98
C TYR A 67 9.63 -5.20 -2.47
N GLY A 68 10.13 -4.40 -3.40
CA GLY A 68 10.84 -3.17 -3.04
C GLY A 68 9.89 -2.06 -2.57
N PRO A 69 10.43 -1.02 -1.92
CA PRO A 69 9.65 0.13 -1.48
C PRO A 69 9.00 0.84 -2.66
N THR A 70 7.75 1.24 -2.51
CA THR A 70 7.01 1.95 -3.56
C THR A 70 7.33 3.44 -3.62
N LYS A 71 8.03 3.98 -2.63
CA LYS A 71 8.40 5.41 -2.46
C LYS A 71 7.22 6.33 -2.79
N GLY A 72 7.25 7.57 -2.76
CA GLY A 72 6.11 8.49 -2.84
C GLY A 72 5.26 8.48 -4.15
N LEU A 73 5.60 7.69 -5.18
CA LEU A 73 4.90 7.70 -6.46
C LEU A 73 3.40 7.35 -6.37
N PRO A 74 2.96 6.32 -5.60
CA PRO A 74 1.53 6.05 -5.44
C PRO A 74 0.77 7.18 -4.76
N ILE A 75 1.39 7.87 -3.82
CA ILE A 75 0.80 9.02 -3.11
C ILE A 75 0.58 10.17 -4.09
N LEU A 76 1.59 10.47 -4.92
CA LEU A 76 1.49 11.50 -5.95
C LEU A 76 0.41 11.17 -6.98
N ALA A 77 0.34 9.91 -7.42
CA ALA A 77 -0.70 9.45 -8.34
C ALA A 77 -2.11 9.58 -7.72
N GLY A 78 -2.27 9.17 -6.46
CA GLY A 78 -3.52 9.33 -5.73
C GLY A 78 -3.94 10.79 -5.60
N ALA A 79 -3.02 11.67 -5.22
CA ALA A 79 -3.28 13.11 -5.08
C ALA A 79 -3.66 13.75 -6.42
N ALA A 80 -2.92 13.46 -7.49
CA ALA A 80 -3.20 13.99 -8.84
C ALA A 80 -4.57 13.51 -9.36
N CYS A 81 -4.86 12.21 -9.27
CA CYS A 81 -6.15 11.68 -9.71
C CYS A 81 -7.31 12.10 -8.81
N GLY A 82 -7.08 12.29 -7.51
CA GLY A 82 -8.06 12.88 -6.61
C GLY A 82 -8.43 14.30 -7.04
N TYR A 83 -7.43 15.11 -7.37
CA TYR A 83 -7.66 16.46 -7.89
C TYR A 83 -8.44 16.43 -9.22
N LEU A 84 -8.04 15.59 -10.17
CA LEU A 84 -8.76 15.43 -11.43
C LEU A 84 -10.16 14.86 -11.24
N GLY A 85 -10.40 14.03 -10.24
CA GLY A 85 -11.69 13.46 -9.88
C GLY A 85 -12.72 14.50 -9.42
N PHE A 86 -12.30 15.73 -9.11
CA PHE A 86 -13.22 16.83 -8.85
C PHE A 86 -14.02 17.25 -10.11
N PHE A 87 -13.43 17.18 -11.29
CA PHE A 87 -14.07 17.68 -12.51
C PHE A 87 -15.38 16.95 -12.88
N PRO A 88 -15.44 15.59 -12.89
CA PRO A 88 -16.71 14.90 -13.13
C PRO A 88 -17.79 15.27 -12.10
N GLY A 89 -17.42 15.35 -10.82
CA GLY A 89 -18.33 15.76 -9.76
C GLY A 89 -18.83 17.18 -9.95
N LEU A 90 -17.96 18.10 -10.38
CA LEU A 90 -18.34 19.48 -10.70
C LEU A 90 -19.33 19.55 -11.87
N CYS A 91 -19.10 18.76 -12.93
CA CYS A 91 -20.00 18.67 -14.05
C CYS A 91 -21.40 18.19 -13.63
N VAL A 92 -21.47 17.15 -12.79
CA VAL A 92 -22.74 16.66 -12.24
C VAL A 92 -23.43 17.74 -11.43
N THR A 93 -22.69 18.44 -10.56
CA THR A 93 -23.24 19.49 -9.70
C THR A 93 -23.78 20.67 -10.49
N ILE A 94 -23.07 21.15 -11.51
CA ILE A 94 -23.42 22.36 -12.24
C ILE A 94 -24.42 22.07 -13.36
N LEU A 95 -24.27 20.96 -14.09
CA LEU A 95 -25.05 20.71 -15.30
C LEU A 95 -26.25 19.81 -15.07
N ILE A 96 -26.21 18.87 -14.15
CA ILE A 96 -27.24 17.86 -13.98
C ILE A 96 -28.16 18.19 -12.79
N ALA A 97 -27.59 18.49 -11.64
CA ALA A 97 -28.36 18.66 -10.41
C ALA A 97 -29.43 19.76 -10.48
N PRO A 98 -29.16 20.96 -11.05
CA PRO A 98 -30.16 22.01 -11.13
C PRO A 98 -31.37 21.68 -11.99
N GLY A 99 -31.22 20.75 -12.96
CA GLY A 99 -32.32 20.34 -13.83
C GLY A 99 -33.26 19.28 -13.22
N PHE A 100 -32.83 18.58 -12.18
CA PHE A 100 -33.55 17.44 -11.61
C PHE A 100 -33.93 17.59 -10.14
N MET A 101 -33.40 18.59 -9.44
CA MET A 101 -33.59 18.75 -8.01
C MET A 101 -33.86 20.22 -7.65
N GLU A 102 -34.81 20.43 -6.76
CA GLU A 102 -35.13 21.77 -6.25
C GLU A 102 -34.37 22.08 -4.95
N GLY A 103 -33.84 23.31 -4.84
CA GLY A 103 -33.32 23.88 -3.63
C GLY A 103 -32.09 23.20 -3.05
N GLY A 104 -32.00 23.13 -1.72
CA GLY A 104 -30.83 22.61 -0.99
C GLY A 104 -30.47 21.15 -1.24
N THR A 105 -31.36 20.35 -1.80
CA THR A 105 -31.10 18.95 -2.16
C THR A 105 -30.04 18.83 -3.27
N ALA A 106 -30.10 19.74 -4.26
CA ALA A 106 -29.14 19.77 -5.36
C ALA A 106 -27.72 20.06 -4.87
N GLU A 107 -27.58 20.97 -3.90
CA GLU A 107 -26.27 21.30 -3.30
C GLU A 107 -25.69 20.12 -2.52
N ILE A 108 -26.53 19.41 -1.76
CA ILE A 108 -26.09 18.24 -0.97
C ILE A 108 -25.64 17.11 -1.89
N VAL A 109 -26.45 16.75 -2.88
CA VAL A 109 -26.13 15.69 -3.84
C VAL A 109 -24.89 16.06 -4.66
N GLY A 110 -24.80 17.30 -5.11
CA GLY A 110 -23.64 17.80 -5.82
C GLY A 110 -22.37 17.71 -4.99
N THR A 111 -22.42 18.13 -3.73
CA THR A 111 -21.28 18.07 -2.83
C THR A 111 -20.83 16.62 -2.57
N ILE A 112 -21.78 15.71 -2.31
CA ILE A 112 -21.48 14.29 -2.08
C ILE A 112 -20.85 13.67 -3.34
N THR A 113 -21.41 13.95 -4.53
CA THR A 113 -20.87 13.44 -5.79
C THR A 113 -19.47 13.98 -6.06
N PHE A 114 -19.27 15.28 -5.88
CA PHE A 114 -18.00 15.96 -6.05
C PHE A 114 -16.90 15.39 -5.15
N LEU A 115 -17.17 15.25 -3.86
CA LEU A 115 -16.21 14.68 -2.92
C LEU A 115 -16.03 13.16 -3.12
N GLY A 116 -17.12 12.46 -3.40
CA GLY A 116 -17.10 11.02 -3.64
C GLY A 116 -16.25 10.64 -4.85
N THR A 117 -16.42 11.33 -5.98
CA THR A 117 -15.60 11.07 -7.18
C THR A 117 -14.12 11.37 -6.96
N ALA A 118 -13.79 12.44 -6.25
CA ALA A 118 -12.41 12.79 -5.93
C ALA A 118 -11.74 11.72 -5.05
N VAL A 119 -12.42 11.28 -3.98
CA VAL A 119 -11.90 10.26 -3.06
C VAL A 119 -11.76 8.92 -3.76
N LEU A 120 -12.77 8.47 -4.51
CA LEU A 120 -12.71 7.21 -5.23
C LEU A 120 -11.59 7.21 -6.28
N SER A 121 -11.43 8.30 -7.03
CA SER A 121 -10.34 8.45 -8.02
C SER A 121 -8.97 8.40 -7.35
N ALA A 122 -8.81 9.06 -6.21
CA ALA A 122 -7.57 9.03 -5.43
C ALA A 122 -7.22 7.63 -4.95
N ILE A 123 -8.20 6.92 -4.35
CA ILE A 123 -8.00 5.55 -3.85
C ILE A 123 -7.68 4.59 -4.99
N TYR A 124 -8.41 4.68 -6.11
CA TYR A 124 -8.19 3.81 -7.25
C TYR A 124 -6.80 4.01 -7.86
N ALA A 125 -6.40 5.27 -8.08
CA ALA A 125 -5.10 5.60 -8.63
C ALA A 125 -3.96 5.17 -7.69
N TYR A 126 -4.12 5.42 -6.38
CA TYR A 126 -3.17 4.95 -5.39
C TYR A 126 -2.99 3.43 -5.44
N LYS A 127 -4.08 2.66 -5.33
CA LYS A 127 -4.03 1.18 -5.33
C LYS A 127 -3.42 0.64 -6.61
N THR A 128 -3.82 1.18 -7.76
CA THR A 128 -3.32 0.73 -9.07
C THR A 128 -1.84 1.03 -9.22
N THR A 129 -1.42 2.26 -8.91
CA THR A 129 0.00 2.66 -9.00
C THR A 129 0.85 1.91 -7.99
N HIS A 130 0.35 1.72 -6.77
CA HIS A 130 1.03 0.92 -5.75
C HIS A 130 1.28 -0.51 -6.24
N ARG A 131 0.26 -1.16 -6.82
CA ARG A 131 0.39 -2.51 -7.38
C ARG A 131 1.43 -2.57 -8.50
N ILE A 132 1.36 -1.62 -9.46
CA ILE A 132 2.28 -1.58 -10.61
C ILE A 132 3.72 -1.35 -10.14
N VAL A 133 3.94 -0.37 -9.26
CA VAL A 133 5.28 -0.04 -8.76
C VAL A 133 5.84 -1.20 -7.93
N ARG A 134 5.02 -1.81 -7.10
CA ARG A 134 5.38 -2.98 -6.30
C ARG A 134 5.82 -4.15 -7.18
N GLU A 135 5.05 -4.45 -8.24
CA GLU A 135 5.39 -5.51 -9.20
C GLU A 135 6.70 -5.24 -9.95
N LYS A 136 6.95 -3.97 -10.33
CA LYS A 136 8.19 -3.58 -11.01
C LYS A 136 9.41 -3.57 -10.08
N ASN A 137 9.21 -3.36 -8.79
CA ASN A 137 10.29 -3.27 -7.82
C ASN A 137 10.60 -4.61 -7.13
N LYS A 138 10.14 -5.73 -7.68
CA LYS A 138 10.54 -7.05 -7.19
C LYS A 138 12.05 -7.20 -7.25
N LYS A 139 12.64 -7.61 -6.13
CA LYS A 139 14.08 -7.89 -6.03
C LYS A 139 14.28 -9.28 -5.46
N MET A 140 15.18 -10.02 -6.08
CA MET A 140 15.70 -11.26 -5.53
C MET A 140 17.01 -10.94 -4.82
N VAL A 141 17.10 -11.33 -3.58
CA VAL A 141 18.30 -11.21 -2.76
C VAL A 141 18.83 -12.62 -2.57
N TYR A 142 19.99 -12.88 -3.14
CA TYR A 142 20.71 -14.14 -2.94
C TYR A 142 21.51 -14.04 -1.65
N MET A 143 21.41 -15.05 -0.82
CA MET A 143 22.05 -15.11 0.49
C MET A 143 23.16 -16.17 0.55
N ASP A 144 23.56 -16.68 -0.63
CA ASP A 144 24.69 -17.58 -0.73
C ASP A 144 25.97 -16.89 -0.26
N GLY A 145 26.66 -17.49 0.68
CA GLY A 145 27.88 -16.93 1.27
C GLY A 145 27.66 -15.90 2.39
N TRP A 146 26.40 -15.58 2.72
CA TRP A 146 26.10 -14.74 3.90
C TRP A 146 26.25 -15.55 5.17
N SER A 147 26.81 -14.92 6.21
CA SER A 147 26.81 -15.48 7.55
C SER A 147 25.39 -15.56 8.14
N ILE A 148 25.19 -16.42 9.12
CA ILE A 148 23.91 -16.55 9.82
C ILE A 148 23.50 -15.20 10.45
N GLU A 149 24.45 -14.43 10.95
CA GLU A 149 24.21 -13.11 11.54
C GLU A 149 23.72 -12.10 10.51
N GLU A 150 24.32 -12.04 9.32
CA GLU A 150 23.88 -11.15 8.23
C GLU A 150 22.49 -11.51 7.74
N LYS A 151 22.19 -12.80 7.57
CA LYS A 151 20.86 -13.28 7.21
C LYS A 151 19.84 -12.89 8.29
N ARG A 152 20.17 -13.11 9.57
CA ARG A 152 19.32 -12.75 10.70
C ARG A 152 19.01 -11.26 10.73
N ASP A 153 20.01 -10.41 10.60
CA ASP A 153 19.85 -8.96 10.62
C ASP A 153 18.99 -8.47 9.46
N PHE A 154 19.11 -9.09 8.29
CA PHE A 154 18.22 -8.82 7.15
C PHE A 154 16.77 -9.10 7.51
N PHE A 155 16.47 -10.25 8.14
CA PHE A 155 15.10 -10.61 8.51
C PHE A 155 14.57 -9.77 9.67
N ILE A 156 15.38 -9.41 10.66
CA ILE A 156 14.98 -8.50 11.75
C ILE A 156 14.58 -7.14 11.19
N ASN A 157 15.35 -6.59 10.26
CA ASN A 157 15.03 -5.31 9.63
C ASN A 157 13.82 -5.38 8.69
N ALA A 158 13.39 -6.57 8.32
CA ALA A 158 12.22 -6.79 7.47
C ALA A 158 10.92 -7.04 8.25
N ILE A 159 11.01 -7.33 9.54
CA ILE A 159 9.84 -7.41 10.42
C ILE A 159 9.40 -5.99 10.78
N PRO A 160 8.10 -5.72 10.71
CA PRO A 160 7.54 -4.42 11.02
C PRO A 160 7.65 -4.06 12.51
#